data_7d295f361b316e518bbb9b958650015b
#
_entry.id   7d295f361b316e518bbb9b958650015b
#
_cell.length_a   1.000
_cell.length_b   1.000
_cell.length_c   1.000
_cell.angle_alpha   90.00
_cell.angle_beta   90.00
_cell.angle_gamma   90.00
#
_symmetry.space_group_name_H-M   'P 1'
#
loop_
_entity.id
_entity.type
_entity.pdbx_description
1 polymer ?
#
loop_
_entity_poly.entity_id
_entity_poly.type
_entity_poly.pdbx_seq_one_letter_code
_entity_poly.pdbx_strand_id
1 'polypeptide(L)'
;QASTVSQLLQGAAPGFNFDIGTQDGFEPGATMNISIRGMGSLNGGSPYVVIDGFPGDLNNLNPEDIESVSVLKDAAASAIYGARAPYGVILVTTKKGKKNEKVSVSYTGNLIVKTAQKLPESLDSYTWTRILNEAGDNMGGHPFSNETIDRVIAYQKGDFEYIRNSIPDWPEGATIFGAMPEGNVWNNANLNYANTDWWDIYFGNSVNQKHDISLHGGTDKVSYYFSAGYMDDSSVLNYGTDYFKRM
;
A
#
# COMPACT_ATOMS: atom_id res chain seq x y z
N GLN A 1 -11.47 5.96 0.90
CA GLN A 1 -11.20 7.38 0.74
C GLN A 1 -9.82 7.55 0.12
N ALA A 2 -9.66 8.49 -0.83
CA ALA A 2 -8.39 8.67 -1.52
C ALA A 2 -7.35 9.33 -0.60
N SER A 3 -6.16 8.76 -0.53
CA SER A 3 -5.02 9.32 0.19
C SER A 3 -4.32 10.41 -0.62
N THR A 4 -4.36 10.28 -1.95
CA THR A 4 -3.74 11.21 -2.88
C THR A 4 -4.74 11.73 -3.90
N VAL A 5 -4.42 12.86 -4.54
CA VAL A 5 -5.25 13.43 -5.62
C VAL A 5 -5.31 12.48 -6.81
N SER A 6 -4.23 11.77 -7.10
CA SER A 6 -4.19 10.77 -8.18
C SER A 6 -5.22 9.66 -7.95
N GLN A 7 -5.36 9.18 -6.71
CA GLN A 7 -6.38 8.19 -6.35
C GLN A 7 -7.81 8.77 -6.44
N LEU A 8 -8.01 10.05 -6.07
CA LEU A 8 -9.29 10.71 -6.20
C LEU A 8 -9.75 10.81 -7.66
N LEU A 9 -8.82 11.04 -8.57
CA LEU A 9 -9.09 11.19 -10.00
C LEU A 9 -9.36 9.84 -10.69
N GLN A 10 -8.99 8.72 -10.06
CA GLN A 10 -9.25 7.40 -10.59
C GLN A 10 -10.76 7.16 -10.69
N GLY A 11 -11.25 7.02 -11.92
CA GLY A 11 -12.68 6.87 -12.20
C GLY A 11 -13.51 8.17 -12.22
N ALA A 12 -12.95 9.31 -11.82
CA ALA A 12 -13.67 10.59 -11.81
C ALA A 12 -13.78 11.24 -13.19
N ALA A 13 -12.83 10.97 -14.08
CA ALA A 13 -12.88 11.50 -15.45
C ALA A 13 -12.54 10.44 -16.50
N PRO A 14 -13.33 10.32 -17.60
CA PRO A 14 -13.07 9.34 -18.64
C PRO A 14 -11.78 9.67 -19.40
N GLY A 15 -10.98 8.64 -19.70
CA GLY A 15 -9.76 8.74 -20.51
C GLY A 15 -8.47 9.03 -19.73
N PHE A 16 -8.50 8.89 -18.43
CA PHE A 16 -7.31 8.70 -17.63
C PHE A 16 -6.94 7.23 -17.55
N ASN A 17 -5.68 6.93 -17.78
CA ASN A 17 -5.09 5.66 -17.41
C ASN A 17 -4.19 5.91 -16.19
N PHE A 18 -4.44 5.15 -15.15
CA PHE A 18 -3.64 5.15 -13.94
C PHE A 18 -2.82 3.87 -13.93
N ASP A 19 -1.51 4.03 -13.93
CA ASP A 19 -0.57 2.92 -13.79
C ASP A 19 0.01 2.96 -12.38
N ILE A 20 -0.30 1.92 -11.64
CA ILE A 20 0.30 1.68 -10.32
C ILE A 20 1.53 0.85 -10.61
N GLY A 21 2.70 1.41 -10.37
CA GLY A 21 3.94 0.68 -10.49
C GLY A 21 3.87 -0.67 -9.76
N THR A 22 4.39 -1.74 -10.37
CA THR A 22 4.31 -3.09 -9.82
C THR A 22 4.99 -3.24 -8.46
N GLN A 23 5.83 -2.29 -8.09
CA GLN A 23 6.55 -2.27 -6.81
C GLN A 23 5.80 -1.48 -5.72
N ASP A 24 4.99 -0.49 -6.08
CA ASP A 24 4.41 0.48 -5.15
C ASP A 24 2.90 0.25 -4.89
N GLY A 25 2.29 -0.75 -5.52
CA GLY A 25 0.84 -0.89 -5.58
C GLY A 25 0.13 -1.13 -4.25
N PHE A 26 0.84 -1.57 -3.22
CA PHE A 26 0.29 -1.83 -1.89
C PHE A 26 0.75 -0.82 -0.83
N GLU A 27 1.66 0.09 -1.17
CA GLU A 27 2.17 1.07 -0.22
C GLU A 27 1.16 2.18 0.04
N PRO A 28 0.95 2.55 1.31
CA PRO A 28 0.17 3.73 1.66
C PRO A 28 0.78 4.99 1.03
N GLY A 29 -0.05 5.82 0.41
CA GLY A 29 0.44 7.04 -0.24
C GLY A 29 1.16 6.84 -1.57
N ALA A 30 1.20 5.61 -2.11
CA ALA A 30 1.79 5.34 -3.42
C ALA A 30 1.29 6.30 -4.49
N THR A 31 2.21 6.85 -5.26
CA THR A 31 1.91 7.77 -6.35
C THR A 31 1.55 6.97 -7.61
N MET A 32 0.46 7.35 -8.24
CA MET A 32 0.06 6.73 -9.50
C MET A 32 0.62 7.53 -10.67
N ASN A 33 1.18 6.83 -11.65
CA ASN A 33 1.50 7.44 -12.93
C ASN A 33 0.20 7.70 -13.70
N ILE A 34 -0.04 8.96 -14.05
CA ILE A 34 -1.22 9.36 -14.79
C ILE A 34 -0.83 9.50 -16.25
N SER A 35 -1.56 8.83 -17.15
CA SER A 35 -1.46 9.07 -18.58
C SER A 35 -2.83 9.41 -19.18
N ILE A 36 -2.85 10.33 -20.13
CA ILE A 36 -4.02 10.73 -20.87
C ILE A 36 -3.84 10.18 -22.29
N ARG A 37 -4.83 9.44 -22.83
CA ARG A 37 -4.82 8.79 -24.15
C ARG A 37 -3.87 7.58 -24.32
N GLY A 38 -3.45 6.93 -23.23
CA GLY A 38 -2.54 5.79 -23.29
C GLY A 38 -1.07 6.20 -23.52
N MET A 39 -0.20 5.23 -23.71
CA MET A 39 1.22 5.47 -23.97
C MET A 39 1.41 6.00 -25.39
N GLY A 40 1.43 7.31 -25.55
CA GLY A 40 1.69 7.97 -26.83
C GLY A 40 3.17 8.02 -27.23
N SER A 41 4.07 7.49 -26.39
CA SER A 41 5.50 7.44 -26.61
C SER A 41 6.10 6.22 -25.94
N LEU A 42 7.11 5.61 -26.56
CA LEU A 42 7.91 4.51 -25.99
C LEU A 42 8.62 4.92 -24.68
N ASN A 43 8.87 6.22 -24.50
CA ASN A 43 9.52 6.74 -23.29
C ASN A 43 8.50 7.22 -22.22
N GLY A 44 7.20 6.98 -22.41
CA GLY A 44 6.16 7.51 -21.52
C GLY A 44 6.04 9.03 -21.60
N GLY A 45 5.06 9.60 -20.93
CA GLY A 45 4.88 11.05 -20.80
C GLY A 45 3.79 11.35 -19.80
N SER A 46 4.12 12.16 -18.81
CA SER A 46 3.14 12.62 -17.83
C SER A 46 2.41 13.86 -18.33
N PRO A 47 1.13 14.03 -18.03
CA PRO A 47 0.39 15.25 -18.35
C PRO A 47 0.98 16.44 -17.59
N TYR A 48 0.88 17.62 -18.20
CA TYR A 48 1.30 18.85 -17.57
C TYR A 48 0.27 19.30 -16.52
N VAL A 49 0.69 19.41 -15.27
CA VAL A 49 -0.19 19.80 -14.16
C VAL A 49 -0.07 21.29 -13.90
N VAL A 50 -1.21 21.94 -13.85
CA VAL A 50 -1.34 23.37 -13.55
C VAL A 50 -2.31 23.56 -12.38
N ILE A 51 -1.81 24.15 -11.29
CA ILE A 51 -2.56 24.42 -10.06
C ILE A 51 -2.74 25.92 -9.94
N ASP A 52 -3.97 26.40 -9.97
CA ASP A 52 -4.32 27.84 -9.92
C ASP A 52 -3.53 28.71 -10.92
N GLY A 53 -3.20 28.15 -12.08
CA GLY A 53 -2.46 28.85 -13.14
C GLY A 53 -0.94 28.65 -13.09
N PHE A 54 -0.39 27.97 -12.12
CA PHE A 54 1.05 27.71 -11.96
C PHE A 54 1.36 26.21 -12.13
N PRO A 55 2.56 25.87 -12.66
CA PRO A 55 3.02 24.49 -12.68
C PRO A 55 3.08 23.92 -11.26
N GLY A 56 2.60 22.70 -11.08
CA GLY A 56 2.61 22.05 -9.76
C GLY A 56 2.59 20.53 -9.86
N ASP A 57 2.64 19.88 -8.69
CA ASP A 57 2.54 18.45 -8.53
C ASP A 57 1.25 18.08 -7.78
N LEU A 58 0.46 17.17 -8.36
CA LEU A 58 -0.77 16.67 -7.75
C LEU A 58 -0.55 15.96 -6.41
N ASN A 59 0.62 15.35 -6.23
CA ASN A 59 0.92 14.60 -5.02
C ASN A 59 1.12 15.49 -3.79
N ASN A 60 1.44 16.76 -4.00
CA ASN A 60 1.62 17.75 -2.93
C ASN A 60 0.32 18.41 -2.49
N LEU A 61 -0.80 18.15 -3.19
CA LEU A 61 -2.09 18.72 -2.85
C LEU A 61 -2.87 17.84 -1.89
N ASN A 62 -3.55 18.49 -0.94
CA ASN A 62 -4.60 17.83 -0.18
C ASN A 62 -5.86 17.72 -1.05
N PRO A 63 -6.41 16.50 -1.28
CA PRO A 63 -7.68 16.35 -2.01
C PRO A 63 -8.82 17.21 -1.49
N GLU A 64 -8.84 17.51 -0.19
CA GLU A 64 -9.88 18.34 0.45
C GLU A 64 -9.82 19.82 0.07
N ASP A 65 -8.68 20.30 -0.42
CA ASP A 65 -8.50 21.70 -0.85
C ASP A 65 -8.87 21.91 -2.32
N ILE A 66 -9.23 20.87 -3.05
CA ILE A 66 -9.59 20.97 -4.46
C ILE A 66 -11.04 21.39 -4.60
N GLU A 67 -11.28 22.43 -5.42
CA GLU A 67 -12.60 22.85 -5.86
C GLU A 67 -13.01 22.13 -7.14
N SER A 68 -12.11 22.07 -8.13
CA SER A 68 -12.38 21.41 -9.40
C SER A 68 -11.11 20.94 -10.09
N VAL A 69 -11.27 19.88 -10.92
CA VAL A 69 -10.22 19.39 -11.81
C VAL A 69 -10.78 19.33 -13.22
N SER A 70 -10.05 19.91 -14.16
CA SER A 70 -10.39 19.88 -15.59
C SER A 70 -9.22 19.28 -16.37
N VAL A 71 -9.54 18.49 -17.39
CA VAL A 71 -8.54 17.78 -18.20
C VAL A 71 -8.67 18.24 -19.65
N LEU A 72 -7.59 18.82 -20.15
CA LEU A 72 -7.47 19.22 -21.55
C LEU A 72 -6.78 18.10 -22.33
N LYS A 73 -7.60 17.38 -23.11
CA LYS A 73 -7.14 16.24 -23.91
C LYS A 73 -6.83 16.65 -25.35
N ASP A 74 -7.47 17.70 -25.85
CA ASP A 74 -7.35 18.12 -27.23
C ASP A 74 -6.08 18.94 -27.48
N ALA A 75 -5.45 18.68 -28.60
CA ALA A 75 -4.23 19.41 -29.01
C ALA A 75 -4.47 20.92 -29.08
N ALA A 76 -5.66 21.36 -29.53
CA ALA A 76 -6.02 22.75 -29.60
C ALA A 76 -6.14 23.40 -28.20
N ALA A 77 -6.76 22.68 -27.24
CA ALA A 77 -6.91 23.15 -25.86
C ALA A 77 -5.54 23.17 -25.13
N SER A 78 -4.67 22.18 -25.39
CA SER A 78 -3.35 22.12 -24.80
C SER A 78 -2.33 23.05 -25.46
N ALA A 79 -2.61 23.57 -26.65
CA ALA A 79 -1.74 24.48 -27.37
C ALA A 79 -1.40 25.78 -26.60
N ILE A 80 -2.27 26.23 -25.72
CA ILE A 80 -2.04 27.38 -24.82
C ILE A 80 -0.81 27.17 -23.95
N TYR A 81 -0.50 25.91 -23.60
CA TYR A 81 0.64 25.54 -22.75
C TYR A 81 1.88 25.14 -23.55
N GLY A 82 1.80 25.17 -24.89
CA GLY A 82 2.90 24.97 -25.82
C GLY A 82 3.57 23.58 -25.69
N ALA A 83 4.88 23.55 -25.86
CA ALA A 83 5.68 22.33 -25.83
C ALA A 83 5.67 21.56 -24.50
N ARG A 84 5.09 22.13 -23.44
CA ARG A 84 4.98 21.48 -22.12
C ARG A 84 3.79 20.54 -22.02
N ALA A 85 2.86 20.57 -22.96
CA ALA A 85 1.59 19.85 -22.89
C ALA A 85 1.36 18.80 -24.01
N PRO A 86 2.39 18.09 -24.51
CA PRO A 86 2.19 17.12 -25.59
C PRO A 86 1.35 15.92 -25.15
N TYR A 87 1.30 15.65 -23.85
CA TYR A 87 0.58 14.52 -23.26
C TYR A 87 -0.73 14.95 -22.56
N GLY A 88 -1.19 16.18 -22.79
CA GLY A 88 -2.37 16.77 -22.18
C GLY A 88 -2.06 17.62 -20.94
N VAL A 89 -3.10 18.31 -20.45
CA VAL A 89 -2.98 19.22 -19.30
C VAL A 89 -4.03 18.89 -18.27
N ILE A 90 -3.65 18.82 -17.00
CA ILE A 90 -4.54 18.73 -15.86
C ILE A 90 -4.57 20.10 -15.19
N LEU A 91 -5.75 20.73 -15.19
CA LEU A 91 -5.99 22.00 -14.52
C LEU A 91 -6.66 21.74 -13.18
N VAL A 92 -6.02 22.14 -12.11
CA VAL A 92 -6.57 22.07 -10.77
C VAL A 92 -6.88 23.47 -10.26
N THR A 93 -8.08 23.66 -9.78
CA THR A 93 -8.48 24.88 -9.08
C THR A 93 -8.67 24.55 -7.61
N THR A 94 -8.02 25.29 -6.74
CA THR A 94 -8.16 25.12 -5.30
C THR A 94 -9.30 25.99 -4.74
N LYS A 95 -9.84 25.58 -3.59
CA LYS A 95 -10.88 26.31 -2.87
C LYS A 95 -10.38 27.69 -2.46
N LYS A 96 -11.24 28.70 -2.59
CA LYS A 96 -10.94 30.09 -2.25
C LYS A 96 -12.05 30.68 -1.39
N GLY A 97 -11.71 31.60 -0.53
CA GLY A 97 -12.71 32.42 0.17
C GLY A 97 -13.44 33.35 -0.81
N LYS A 98 -14.69 33.64 -0.53
CA LYS A 98 -15.51 34.60 -1.32
C LYS A 98 -15.63 35.94 -0.62
N LYS A 99 -15.74 36.99 -1.40
CA LYS A 99 -15.98 38.34 -0.85
C LYS A 99 -17.33 38.42 -0.15
N ASN A 100 -17.38 39.18 0.93
CA ASN A 100 -18.58 39.33 1.75
C ASN A 100 -19.16 38.03 2.32
N GLU A 101 -18.31 37.01 2.49
CA GLU A 101 -18.69 35.74 3.07
C GLU A 101 -18.42 35.76 4.58
N LYS A 102 -19.38 35.27 5.36
CA LYS A 102 -19.19 35.08 6.80
C LYS A 102 -18.10 34.04 7.04
N VAL A 103 -17.34 34.24 8.10
CA VAL A 103 -16.33 33.27 8.55
C VAL A 103 -16.99 31.92 8.77
N SER A 104 -16.46 30.91 8.11
CA SER A 104 -16.88 29.51 8.25
C SER A 104 -15.68 28.64 8.58
N VAL A 105 -15.87 27.78 9.55
CA VAL A 105 -14.89 26.75 9.94
C VAL A 105 -15.48 25.40 9.64
N SER A 106 -14.76 24.59 8.91
CA SER A 106 -15.14 23.20 8.61
C SER A 106 -14.09 22.26 9.16
N TYR A 107 -14.54 21.17 9.78
CA TYR A 107 -13.68 20.08 10.22
C TYR A 107 -14.23 18.78 9.66
N THR A 108 -13.32 17.98 9.07
CA THR A 108 -13.62 16.64 8.60
C THR A 108 -12.65 15.67 9.26
N GLY A 109 -13.19 14.70 10.01
CA GLY A 109 -12.42 13.65 10.64
C GLY A 109 -12.85 12.28 10.13
N ASN A 110 -11.89 11.44 9.76
CA ASN A 110 -12.13 10.07 9.29
C ASN A 110 -11.24 9.09 10.04
N LEU A 111 -11.86 8.04 10.54
CA LEU A 111 -11.18 6.88 11.11
C LEU A 111 -11.50 5.67 10.23
N ILE A 112 -10.47 4.99 9.76
CA ILE A 112 -10.59 3.88 8.82
C ILE A 112 -9.89 2.67 9.40
N VAL A 113 -10.61 1.56 9.52
CA VAL A 113 -10.03 0.26 9.86
C VAL A 113 -9.84 -0.51 8.55
N LYS A 114 -8.61 -0.88 8.26
CA LYS A 114 -8.28 -1.74 7.13
C LYS A 114 -8.03 -3.15 7.64
N THR A 115 -8.57 -4.13 6.95
CA THR A 115 -8.34 -5.55 7.22
C THR A 115 -8.00 -6.24 5.91
N ALA A 116 -7.10 -7.21 5.96
CA ALA A 116 -6.84 -8.05 4.81
C ALA A 116 -8.08 -8.90 4.50
N GLN A 117 -8.57 -8.84 3.26
CA GLN A 117 -9.74 -9.60 2.82
C GLN A 117 -9.32 -10.86 2.08
N LYS A 118 -9.95 -12.00 2.41
CA LYS A 118 -9.80 -13.28 1.69
C LYS A 118 -8.35 -13.70 1.49
N LEU A 119 -7.61 -13.79 2.58
CA LEU A 119 -6.33 -14.47 2.54
C LEU A 119 -6.57 -15.93 2.13
N PRO A 120 -5.71 -16.50 1.28
CA PRO A 120 -5.78 -17.93 0.96
C PRO A 120 -5.61 -18.76 2.24
N GLU A 121 -6.29 -19.88 2.34
CA GLU A 121 -6.01 -20.84 3.40
C GLU A 121 -4.63 -21.46 3.16
N SER A 122 -3.77 -21.38 4.17
CA SER A 122 -2.48 -22.06 4.17
C SER A 122 -2.69 -23.55 4.35
N LEU A 123 -1.93 -24.36 3.61
CA LEU A 123 -1.83 -25.77 3.92
C LEU A 123 -1.11 -25.94 5.26
N ASP A 124 -1.58 -26.88 6.08
CA ASP A 124 -0.84 -27.28 7.26
C ASP A 124 0.49 -27.96 6.87
N SER A 125 1.47 -27.89 7.77
CA SER A 125 2.82 -28.36 7.50
C SER A 125 2.88 -29.86 7.16
N TYR A 126 2.01 -30.70 7.73
CA TYR A 126 1.95 -32.13 7.41
C TYR A 126 1.46 -32.37 5.97
N THR A 127 0.36 -31.75 5.59
CA THR A 127 -0.17 -31.84 4.22
C THR A 127 0.83 -31.31 3.21
N TRP A 128 1.49 -30.19 3.51
CA TRP A 128 2.50 -29.59 2.64
C TRP A 128 3.73 -30.50 2.44
N THR A 129 4.28 -31.07 3.53
CA THR A 129 5.43 -31.99 3.43
C THR A 129 5.10 -33.27 2.65
N ARG A 130 3.89 -33.80 2.80
CA ARG A 130 3.43 -34.94 2.03
C ARG A 130 3.31 -34.65 0.54
N ILE A 131 2.71 -33.55 0.17
CA ILE A 131 2.58 -33.14 -1.24
C ILE A 131 3.96 -32.97 -1.88
N LEU A 132 4.91 -32.33 -1.17
CA LEU A 132 6.25 -32.14 -1.69
C LEU A 132 7.05 -33.44 -1.79
N ASN A 133 6.87 -34.40 -0.86
CA ASN A 133 7.48 -35.70 -0.98
C ASN A 133 6.91 -36.46 -2.18
N GLU A 134 5.61 -36.49 -2.38
CA GLU A 134 4.98 -37.15 -3.53
C GLU A 134 5.46 -36.52 -4.86
N ALA A 135 5.55 -35.21 -4.92
CA ALA A 135 6.10 -34.50 -6.08
C ALA A 135 7.59 -34.82 -6.29
N GLY A 136 8.37 -34.89 -5.19
CA GLY A 136 9.78 -35.24 -5.20
C GLY A 136 10.03 -36.68 -5.67
N ASP A 137 9.25 -37.62 -5.15
CA ASP A 137 9.34 -39.02 -5.55
C ASP A 137 9.11 -39.20 -7.06
N ASN A 138 8.18 -38.45 -7.64
CA ASN A 138 7.94 -38.44 -9.09
C ASN A 138 9.11 -37.84 -9.89
N MET A 139 9.99 -37.05 -9.24
CA MET A 139 11.17 -36.44 -9.85
C MET A 139 12.49 -37.14 -9.47
N GLY A 140 12.42 -38.22 -8.70
CA GLY A 140 13.59 -38.97 -8.22
C GLY A 140 14.27 -38.37 -6.98
N GLY A 141 13.56 -37.56 -6.21
CA GLY A 141 14.00 -36.97 -4.94
C GLY A 141 13.00 -37.26 -3.82
N HIS A 142 13.43 -37.08 -2.57
CA HIS A 142 12.56 -37.20 -1.37
C HIS A 142 12.94 -36.09 -0.39
N PRO A 143 12.32 -34.91 -0.51
CA PRO A 143 12.75 -33.68 0.20
C PRO A 143 12.73 -33.79 1.73
N PHE A 144 11.73 -34.48 2.29
CA PHE A 144 11.55 -34.57 3.74
C PHE A 144 11.67 -36.03 4.22
N SER A 145 12.56 -36.24 5.18
CA SER A 145 12.72 -37.57 5.82
C SER A 145 11.51 -37.92 6.68
N ASN A 146 11.33 -39.21 6.98
CA ASN A 146 10.30 -39.66 7.90
C ASN A 146 10.43 -39.02 9.28
N GLU A 147 11.64 -38.81 9.77
CA GLU A 147 11.91 -38.11 11.04
C GLU A 147 11.41 -36.67 11.03
N THR A 148 11.56 -35.97 9.90
CA THR A 148 11.01 -34.63 9.74
C THR A 148 9.48 -34.64 9.80
N ILE A 149 8.85 -35.61 9.13
CA ILE A 149 7.39 -35.77 9.15
C ILE A 149 6.90 -36.11 10.56
N ASP A 150 7.60 -36.96 11.30
CA ASP A 150 7.24 -37.30 12.68
C ASP A 150 7.32 -36.06 13.59
N ARG A 151 8.32 -35.20 13.41
CA ARG A 151 8.42 -33.91 14.12
C ARG A 151 7.28 -32.96 13.75
N VAL A 152 6.90 -32.89 12.49
CA VAL A 152 5.75 -32.10 12.04
C VAL A 152 4.45 -32.58 12.72
N ILE A 153 4.25 -33.88 12.78
CA ILE A 153 3.09 -34.50 13.46
C ILE A 153 3.13 -34.20 14.98
N ALA A 154 4.30 -34.33 15.58
CA ALA A 154 4.52 -34.03 17.00
C ALA A 154 4.22 -32.54 17.30
N TYR A 155 4.66 -31.62 16.43
CA TYR A 155 4.37 -30.20 16.57
C TYR A 155 2.86 -29.91 16.55
N GLN A 156 2.13 -30.50 15.60
CA GLN A 156 0.68 -30.32 15.51
C GLN A 156 -0.08 -30.90 16.72
N LYS A 157 0.48 -31.94 17.34
CA LYS A 157 -0.08 -32.54 18.57
C LYS A 157 0.34 -31.81 19.86
N GLY A 158 1.28 -30.84 19.77
CA GLY A 158 1.86 -30.18 20.94
C GLY A 158 2.87 -31.03 21.72
N ASP A 159 3.39 -32.12 21.12
CA ASP A 159 4.41 -32.98 21.73
C ASP A 159 5.82 -32.38 21.48
N PHE A 160 6.09 -31.32 22.22
CA PHE A 160 7.35 -30.58 22.10
C PHE A 160 8.54 -31.30 22.75
N GLU A 161 8.27 -32.26 23.65
CA GLU A 161 9.32 -33.10 24.25
C GLU A 161 9.89 -34.04 23.22
N TYR A 162 9.04 -34.69 22.43
CA TYR A 162 9.48 -35.55 21.32
C TYR A 162 10.38 -34.74 20.35
N ILE A 163 9.99 -33.53 19.98
CA ILE A 163 10.77 -32.70 19.05
C ILE A 163 12.16 -32.44 19.61
N ARG A 164 12.28 -31.99 20.85
CA ARG A 164 13.57 -31.72 21.50
C ARG A 164 14.45 -32.95 21.55
N ASN A 165 13.89 -34.08 21.93
CA ASN A 165 14.63 -35.35 22.07
C ASN A 165 15.00 -35.95 20.72
N SER A 166 14.30 -35.65 19.65
CA SER A 166 14.53 -36.17 18.30
C SER A 166 15.60 -35.41 17.51
N ILE A 167 16.05 -34.27 18.00
CA ILE A 167 17.08 -33.43 17.34
C ILE A 167 18.38 -33.56 18.14
N PRO A 168 19.42 -34.25 17.58
CA PRO A 168 20.73 -34.27 18.21
C PRO A 168 21.27 -32.85 18.39
N ASP A 169 21.91 -32.59 19.52
CA ASP A 169 22.54 -31.30 19.82
C ASP A 169 21.58 -30.13 19.64
N TRP A 170 20.45 -30.17 20.35
CA TRP A 170 19.46 -29.09 20.34
C TRP A 170 20.18 -27.72 20.52
N PRO A 171 20.05 -26.78 19.57
CA PRO A 171 20.81 -25.54 19.63
C PRO A 171 20.46 -24.73 20.88
N GLU A 172 21.49 -24.23 21.57
CA GLU A 172 21.30 -23.36 22.74
C GLU A 172 20.47 -22.12 22.34
N GLY A 173 19.44 -21.82 23.10
CA GLY A 173 18.53 -20.72 22.83
C GLY A 173 17.54 -20.96 21.69
N ALA A 174 17.56 -22.13 21.05
CA ALA A 174 16.54 -22.46 20.07
C ALA A 174 15.17 -22.62 20.73
N THR A 175 14.13 -22.06 20.09
CA THR A 175 12.75 -22.19 20.53
C THR A 175 12.09 -23.40 19.88
N ILE A 176 11.02 -23.89 20.51
CA ILE A 176 10.22 -24.97 19.96
C ILE A 176 9.59 -24.60 18.60
N PHE A 177 9.44 -23.32 18.31
CA PHE A 177 8.90 -22.80 17.05
C PHE A 177 9.91 -22.79 15.90
N GLY A 178 11.09 -23.40 16.07
CA GLY A 178 12.11 -23.40 15.04
C GLY A 178 12.85 -22.08 14.84
N ALA A 179 12.59 -21.08 15.69
CA ALA A 179 13.35 -19.85 15.68
C ALA A 179 14.75 -20.08 16.24
N MET A 180 15.76 -19.61 15.52
CA MET A 180 17.16 -19.68 15.95
C MET A 180 17.51 -18.43 16.76
N PRO A 181 18.49 -18.53 17.68
CA PRO A 181 19.06 -17.36 18.36
C PRO A 181 19.59 -16.33 17.35
N GLU A 182 19.66 -15.10 17.77
CA GLU A 182 20.20 -14.01 16.96
C GLU A 182 21.61 -14.33 16.46
N GLY A 183 21.81 -14.19 15.14
CA GLY A 183 23.09 -14.48 14.47
C GLY A 183 23.20 -15.88 13.85
N ASN A 184 22.28 -16.79 14.12
CA ASN A 184 22.23 -18.09 13.46
C ASN A 184 21.24 -18.05 12.27
N VAL A 185 21.76 -18.38 11.11
CA VAL A 185 20.97 -18.44 9.89
C VAL A 185 20.19 -19.78 9.86
N TRP A 186 19.04 -19.78 9.23
CA TRP A 186 18.16 -20.91 8.96
C TRP A 186 18.83 -22.02 8.11
N ASN A 187 20.01 -22.47 8.48
CA ASN A 187 20.78 -23.46 7.71
C ASN A 187 20.54 -24.88 8.17
N ASN A 188 19.72 -25.09 9.20
CA ASN A 188 19.50 -26.42 9.74
C ASN A 188 18.16 -26.99 9.27
N ALA A 189 18.19 -27.81 8.20
CA ALA A 189 17.02 -28.50 7.67
C ALA A 189 16.26 -29.35 8.72
N ASN A 190 16.91 -29.68 9.84
CA ASN A 190 16.31 -30.46 10.92
C ASN A 190 15.26 -29.67 11.73
N LEU A 191 15.18 -28.34 11.54
CA LEU A 191 14.22 -27.49 12.24
C LEU A 191 12.96 -27.17 11.43
N ASN A 192 12.78 -27.79 10.27
CA ASN A 192 11.63 -27.58 9.36
C ASN A 192 10.40 -28.38 9.81
N TYR A 193 9.89 -28.12 10.99
CA TYR A 193 8.75 -28.89 11.54
C TYR A 193 7.57 -28.00 11.99
N ALA A 194 7.77 -26.69 12.09
CA ALA A 194 6.73 -25.80 12.61
C ALA A 194 5.53 -25.69 11.66
N ASN A 195 4.35 -25.55 12.25
CA ASN A 195 3.13 -25.25 11.51
C ASN A 195 2.83 -23.75 11.64
N THR A 196 3.31 -22.99 10.68
CA THR A 196 3.24 -21.54 10.73
C THR A 196 2.28 -21.03 9.68
N ASP A 197 1.24 -20.31 10.11
CA ASP A 197 0.42 -19.54 9.17
C ASP A 197 1.12 -18.20 8.86
N TRP A 198 1.74 -18.15 7.71
CA TRP A 198 2.45 -16.96 7.26
C TRP A 198 1.52 -15.79 6.96
N TRP A 199 0.26 -16.06 6.61
CA TRP A 199 -0.72 -15.00 6.38
C TRP A 199 -1.04 -14.26 7.66
N ASP A 200 -1.25 -14.98 8.77
CA ASP A 200 -1.49 -14.37 10.08
C ASP A 200 -0.28 -13.59 10.61
N ILE A 201 0.92 -14.02 10.24
CA ILE A 201 2.14 -13.31 10.60
C ILE A 201 2.30 -12.02 9.81
N TYR A 202 2.14 -12.11 8.49
CA TYR A 202 2.41 -10.97 7.61
C TYR A 202 1.26 -9.97 7.53
N PHE A 203 0.02 -10.41 7.72
CA PHE A 203 -1.15 -9.55 7.57
C PHE A 203 -1.84 -9.33 8.91
N GLY A 204 -2.29 -8.11 9.11
CA GLY A 204 -3.01 -7.70 10.30
C GLY A 204 -4.06 -6.64 9.99
N ASN A 205 -4.49 -5.98 11.03
CA ASN A 205 -5.40 -4.85 10.93
C ASN A 205 -4.65 -3.56 11.14
N SER A 206 -4.96 -2.53 10.36
CA SER A 206 -4.45 -1.19 10.60
C SER A 206 -5.58 -0.21 10.88
N VAL A 207 -5.28 0.78 11.72
CA VAL A 207 -6.19 1.89 12.03
C VAL A 207 -5.58 3.16 11.50
N ASN A 208 -6.24 3.77 10.54
CA ASN A 208 -5.79 4.94 9.84
C ASN A 208 -6.68 6.13 10.19
N GLN A 209 -6.11 7.31 10.21
CA GLN A 209 -6.84 8.53 10.56
C GLN A 209 -6.50 9.66 9.60
N LYS A 210 -7.51 10.47 9.32
CA LYS A 210 -7.39 11.68 8.53
C LYS A 210 -8.20 12.78 9.18
N HIS A 211 -7.57 13.93 9.38
CA HIS A 211 -8.20 15.12 9.97
C HIS A 211 -7.89 16.32 9.09
N ASP A 212 -8.91 16.99 8.64
CA ASP A 212 -8.81 18.21 7.85
C ASP A 212 -9.63 19.32 8.51
N ILE A 213 -9.02 20.48 8.67
CA ILE A 213 -9.68 21.68 9.13
C ILE A 213 -9.51 22.77 8.09
N SER A 214 -10.56 23.51 7.79
CA SER A 214 -10.50 24.66 6.91
C SER A 214 -11.26 25.85 7.49
N LEU A 215 -10.72 27.03 7.22
CA LEU A 215 -11.28 28.32 7.60
C LEU A 215 -11.36 29.19 6.35
N HIS A 216 -12.53 29.68 6.03
CA HIS A 216 -12.72 30.59 4.93
C HIS A 216 -13.67 31.74 5.28
N GLY A 217 -13.52 32.80 4.56
CA GLY A 217 -14.37 34.00 4.73
C GLY A 217 -13.88 35.16 3.89
N GLY A 218 -14.54 36.32 4.02
CA GLY A 218 -14.09 37.49 3.33
C GLY A 218 -14.91 38.71 3.64
N THR A 219 -14.28 39.86 3.43
CA THR A 219 -14.89 41.21 3.45
C THR A 219 -15.08 41.68 2.00
N ASP A 220 -15.53 42.92 1.82
CA ASP A 220 -15.59 43.58 0.50
C ASP A 220 -14.21 43.71 -0.17
N LYS A 221 -13.13 43.74 0.62
CA LYS A 221 -11.75 43.98 0.14
C LYS A 221 -10.87 42.76 0.12
N VAL A 222 -11.07 41.83 1.06
CA VAL A 222 -10.19 40.66 1.27
C VAL A 222 -11.02 39.39 1.39
N SER A 223 -10.64 38.36 0.67
CA SER A 223 -11.13 37.01 0.88
C SER A 223 -9.96 36.09 1.24
N TYR A 224 -10.21 35.11 2.08
CA TYR A 224 -9.17 34.18 2.58
C TYR A 224 -9.71 32.77 2.69
N TYR A 225 -8.80 31.83 2.49
CA TYR A 225 -8.97 30.41 2.71
C TYR A 225 -7.71 29.88 3.36
N PHE A 226 -7.85 29.17 4.47
CA PHE A 226 -6.77 28.47 5.16
C PHE A 226 -7.21 27.05 5.40
N SER A 227 -6.32 26.11 5.19
CA SER A 227 -6.53 24.70 5.51
C SER A 227 -5.33 24.10 6.20
N ALA A 228 -5.58 23.10 7.02
CA ALA A 228 -4.57 22.26 7.61
C ALA A 228 -5.10 20.83 7.66
N GLY A 229 -4.29 19.88 7.20
CA GLY A 229 -4.65 18.48 7.17
C GLY A 229 -3.59 17.61 7.86
N TYR A 230 -4.04 16.59 8.54
CA TYR A 230 -3.18 15.52 9.07
C TYR A 230 -3.70 14.18 8.60
N MET A 231 -2.81 13.34 8.12
CA MET A 231 -3.13 12.00 7.68
C MET A 231 -2.06 11.02 8.15
N ASP A 232 -2.52 9.92 8.72
CA ASP A 232 -1.72 8.75 9.09
C ASP A 232 -2.35 7.52 8.43
N ASP A 233 -1.66 6.97 7.46
CA ASP A 233 -2.12 5.85 6.64
C ASP A 233 -1.10 4.71 6.70
N SER A 234 -1.50 3.57 7.25
CA SER A 234 -0.66 2.39 7.42
C SER A 234 -1.18 1.24 6.56
N SER A 235 -0.27 0.38 6.13
CA SER A 235 -0.58 -0.87 5.44
C SER A 235 -1.22 -1.88 6.39
N VAL A 236 -1.82 -2.92 5.81
CA VAL A 236 -2.27 -4.12 6.54
C VAL A 236 -1.14 -5.12 6.78
N LEU A 237 0.08 -4.82 6.37
CA LEU A 237 1.25 -5.64 6.63
C LEU A 237 1.77 -5.40 8.04
N ASN A 238 1.98 -6.48 8.80
CA ASN A 238 2.50 -6.40 10.18
C ASN A 238 4.00 -6.09 10.25
N TYR A 239 4.73 -6.36 9.18
CA TYR A 239 6.18 -6.18 9.11
C TYR A 239 6.50 -5.15 8.05
N GLY A 240 7.20 -4.11 8.46
CA GLY A 240 7.66 -3.05 7.59
C GLY A 240 7.37 -1.68 8.15
N THR A 241 7.93 -0.70 7.50
CA THR A 241 7.73 0.73 7.77
C THR A 241 6.69 1.31 6.81
N ASP A 242 5.72 0.49 6.37
CA ASP A 242 4.73 0.86 5.37
C ASP A 242 3.67 1.76 5.98
N TYR A 243 4.06 2.99 6.23
CA TYR A 243 3.15 4.04 6.66
C TYR A 243 3.38 5.32 5.85
N PHE A 244 2.32 6.06 5.63
CA PHE A 244 2.34 7.36 4.99
C PHE A 244 1.78 8.41 5.94
N LYS A 245 2.58 9.44 6.24
CA LYS A 245 2.16 10.60 7.02
C LYS A 245 2.26 11.86 6.20
N ARG A 246 1.20 12.66 6.25
CA ARG A 246 1.15 13.98 5.62
C ARG A 246 0.60 14.99 6.61
N MET A 247 1.25 16.11 6.68
CA MET A 247 0.79 17.31 7.41
C MET A 247 0.62 18.47 6.44
#